data_a99134bb69fd8e9807bffab220b3b6ac
#
_entry.id   a99134bb69fd8e9807bffab220b3b6ac
#
_cell.length_a   1.000
_cell.length_b   1.000
_cell.length_c   1.000
_cell.angle_alpha   90.00
_cell.angle_beta   90.00
_cell.angle_gamma   90.00
#
_symmetry.space_group_name_H-M   'P 1'
#
loop_
_entity.id
_entity.type
_entity.pdbx_description
1 polymer ?
#
loop_
_entity_poly.entity_id
_entity_poly.type
_entity_poly.pdbx_seq_one_letter_code
_entity_poly.pdbx_strand_id
1 'polypeptide(L)'
;MPGHEFYGEVVETGEDVKVVKVGDRVSGEGHIVCGMCRNCRAGRRQMCINVVSVGVQRDGAFAEYVVIPEANVWVHHDSLITPELGAVFDPFGNAVHTALSFPLVGEDVLITGAGPIGLMAISVARHAGARKIAITDVSERRLELARQMGADLAVDVSTMSVRDAQSELGMLEGFDVGFEMSGRPAALAGMIENMNHGGRIAMLGLPSEPAEIDWTKIVTHMLTLKGIYGREMFETWYAMSAMLSSNPVLRRNVASVVTDVLPASRWEEGFAVARSGSGGKVVLDWTGV
;
A
#
# COMPACT_ATOMS: atom_id res chain seq x y z
N MET A 1 16.12 7.99 14.74
CA MET A 1 14.65 8.19 14.80
C MET A 1 13.98 7.28 13.79
N PRO A 2 12.89 6.55 14.13
CA PRO A 2 12.10 5.76 13.17
C PRO A 2 11.15 6.63 12.33
N GLY A 3 10.38 5.96 11.42
CA GLY A 3 9.33 6.57 10.62
C GLY A 3 9.79 7.04 9.25
N HIS A 4 9.00 6.73 8.21
CA HIS A 4 9.28 7.15 6.83
C HIS A 4 8.01 7.55 6.06
N GLU A 5 6.86 7.48 6.70
CA GLU A 5 5.58 7.92 6.18
C GLU A 5 5.27 9.27 6.82
N PHE A 6 5.18 10.34 6.06
CA PHE A 6 4.98 11.67 6.60
C PHE A 6 4.34 12.65 5.60
N TYR A 7 3.76 13.69 6.15
CA TYR A 7 3.37 14.92 5.48
C TYR A 7 3.89 16.09 6.31
N GLY A 8 4.38 17.13 5.65
CA GLY A 8 4.92 18.30 6.33
C GLY A 8 5.01 19.51 5.41
N GLU A 9 5.58 20.57 5.97
CA GLU A 9 5.89 21.80 5.25
C GLU A 9 7.41 21.98 5.19
N VAL A 10 7.92 22.40 4.05
CA VAL A 10 9.34 22.71 3.89
C VAL A 10 9.65 23.99 4.67
N VAL A 11 10.50 23.90 5.69
CA VAL A 11 10.89 25.04 6.53
C VAL A 11 12.29 25.59 6.21
N GLU A 12 13.14 24.73 5.63
CA GLU A 12 14.51 25.11 5.25
C GLU A 12 14.95 24.31 4.03
N THR A 13 15.77 24.90 3.17
CA THR A 13 16.39 24.25 1.99
C THR A 13 17.88 24.53 1.94
N GLY A 14 18.66 23.55 1.48
CA GLY A 14 20.07 23.74 1.16
C GLY A 14 20.26 24.67 -0.05
N GLU A 15 21.46 25.22 -0.22
CA GLU A 15 21.79 26.20 -1.27
C GLU A 15 21.63 25.66 -2.70
N ASP A 16 21.80 24.34 -2.89
CA ASP A 16 21.72 23.69 -4.20
C ASP A 16 20.30 23.21 -4.57
N VAL A 17 19.32 23.33 -3.68
CA VAL A 17 17.93 22.90 -3.90
C VAL A 17 17.25 23.82 -4.91
N LYS A 18 16.55 23.23 -5.90
CA LYS A 18 15.96 23.95 -7.04
C LYS A 18 14.49 23.72 -7.27
N VAL A 19 13.95 22.54 -6.86
CA VAL A 19 12.57 22.14 -7.21
C VAL A 19 11.60 22.25 -6.07
N VAL A 20 12.07 22.49 -4.85
CA VAL A 20 11.22 22.73 -3.67
C VAL A 20 11.62 24.06 -3.02
N LYS A 21 10.66 24.70 -2.37
CA LYS A 21 10.87 25.98 -1.66
C LYS A 21 10.21 25.94 -0.29
N VAL A 22 10.66 26.80 0.60
CA VAL A 22 10.04 27.02 1.91
C VAL A 22 8.55 27.34 1.73
N GLY A 23 7.69 26.69 2.52
CA GLY A 23 6.24 26.78 2.48
C GLY A 23 5.57 25.74 1.56
N ASP A 24 6.33 24.95 0.79
CA ASP A 24 5.75 23.84 0.03
C ASP A 24 5.25 22.73 0.96
N ARG A 25 4.06 22.21 0.68
CA ARG A 25 3.50 21.04 1.37
C ARG A 25 4.00 19.78 0.70
N VAL A 26 4.54 18.85 1.49
CA VAL A 26 5.28 17.72 0.94
C VAL A 26 5.01 16.42 1.68
N SER A 27 5.09 15.32 0.94
CA SER A 27 5.40 13.97 1.43
C SER A 27 6.77 13.56 0.91
N GLY A 28 7.27 12.39 1.27
CA GLY A 28 8.58 11.96 0.80
C GLY A 28 8.68 10.48 0.51
N GLU A 29 9.50 10.16 -0.50
CA GLU A 29 9.90 8.80 -0.80
C GLU A 29 10.99 8.35 0.18
N GLY A 30 10.67 7.34 0.99
CA GLY A 30 11.57 6.86 2.05
C GLY A 30 12.85 6.18 1.57
N HIS A 31 12.95 5.80 0.28
CA HIS A 31 14.11 5.12 -0.28
C HIS A 31 15.07 6.10 -0.95
N ILE A 32 16.18 6.42 -0.28
CA ILE A 32 17.24 7.23 -0.85
C ILE A 32 18.15 6.33 -1.68
N VAL A 33 18.24 6.60 -2.98
CA VAL A 33 18.93 5.74 -3.95
C VAL A 33 20.28 6.29 -4.35
N CYS A 34 21.22 5.41 -4.72
CA CYS A 34 22.58 5.82 -5.06
C CYS A 34 22.73 6.52 -6.43
N GLY A 35 21.73 6.46 -7.30
CA GLY A 35 21.73 7.06 -8.62
C GLY A 35 22.64 6.37 -9.66
N MET A 36 23.62 5.56 -9.26
CA MET A 36 24.69 5.08 -10.15
C MET A 36 24.71 3.56 -10.39
N CYS A 37 24.00 2.74 -9.61
CA CYS A 37 23.93 1.31 -9.86
C CYS A 37 23.14 1.01 -11.14
N ARG A 38 23.24 -0.24 -11.64
CA ARG A 38 22.54 -0.65 -12.86
C ARG A 38 21.04 -0.34 -12.82
N ASN A 39 20.39 -0.64 -11.70
CA ASN A 39 18.94 -0.42 -11.57
C ASN A 39 18.58 1.06 -11.59
N CYS A 40 19.30 1.90 -10.87
CA CYS A 40 19.09 3.36 -10.89
C CYS A 40 19.28 3.93 -12.30
N ARG A 41 20.37 3.55 -12.99
CA ARG A 41 20.65 4.02 -14.37
C ARG A 41 19.64 3.51 -15.39
N ALA A 42 19.00 2.38 -15.12
CA ALA A 42 17.93 1.81 -15.94
C ALA A 42 16.52 2.36 -15.60
N GLY A 43 16.41 3.40 -14.74
CA GLY A 43 15.13 3.98 -14.32
C GLY A 43 14.36 3.19 -13.25
N ARG A 44 14.88 2.04 -12.81
CA ARG A 44 14.25 1.19 -11.78
C ARG A 44 14.83 1.52 -10.40
N ARG A 45 14.61 2.76 -9.96
CA ARG A 45 15.26 3.33 -8.78
C ARG A 45 14.84 2.64 -7.48
N GLN A 46 13.59 2.20 -7.35
CA GLN A 46 13.08 1.42 -6.21
C GLN A 46 13.85 0.10 -6.00
N MET A 47 14.53 -0.41 -7.03
CA MET A 47 15.36 -1.63 -6.97
C MET A 47 16.85 -1.30 -6.75
N CYS A 48 17.18 -0.13 -6.20
CA CYS A 48 18.56 0.26 -5.91
C CYS A 48 19.21 -0.74 -4.94
N ILE A 49 20.37 -1.30 -5.32
CA ILE A 49 21.10 -2.24 -4.45
C ILE A 49 21.80 -1.56 -3.26
N ASN A 50 21.91 -0.24 -3.29
CA ASN A 50 22.55 0.58 -2.24
C ASN A 50 21.53 1.57 -1.65
N VAL A 51 20.29 1.13 -1.49
CA VAL A 51 19.24 1.97 -0.89
C VAL A 51 19.55 2.28 0.55
N VAL A 52 19.30 3.52 0.97
CA VAL A 52 19.31 3.94 2.37
C VAL A 52 17.90 4.38 2.73
N SER A 53 17.25 3.65 3.62
CA SER A 53 15.86 3.93 3.98
C SER A 53 15.77 4.92 5.14
N VAL A 54 14.97 5.96 4.94
CA VAL A 54 14.60 6.93 5.98
C VAL A 54 13.87 6.19 7.10
N GLY A 55 14.21 6.49 8.34
CA GLY A 55 13.64 5.85 9.52
C GLY A 55 14.14 4.44 9.82
N VAL A 56 15.11 3.91 9.02
CA VAL A 56 15.71 2.58 9.22
C VAL A 56 17.24 2.68 9.28
N GLN A 57 17.92 3.11 8.21
CA GLN A 57 19.37 3.30 8.17
C GLN A 57 19.80 4.75 8.46
N ARG A 58 18.89 5.68 8.43
CA ARG A 58 19.09 7.07 8.85
C ARG A 58 17.88 7.59 9.60
N ASP A 59 18.00 8.73 10.24
CA ASP A 59 16.91 9.36 10.98
C ASP A 59 15.68 9.59 10.10
N GLY A 60 14.52 9.33 10.71
CA GLY A 60 13.21 9.34 10.09
C GLY A 60 12.27 10.41 10.64
N ALA A 61 11.00 10.24 10.33
CA ALA A 61 9.96 11.25 10.47
C ALA A 61 9.22 11.25 11.83
N PHE A 62 9.59 10.41 12.78
CA PHE A 62 9.04 10.52 14.15
C PHE A 62 9.79 11.63 14.92
N ALA A 63 9.67 12.85 14.40
CA ALA A 63 10.30 14.05 14.90
C ALA A 63 9.58 15.28 14.35
N GLU A 64 9.80 16.46 14.96
CA GLU A 64 9.29 17.73 14.46
C GLU A 64 9.85 18.07 13.07
N TYR A 65 11.09 17.65 12.80
CA TYR A 65 11.78 17.90 11.52
C TYR A 65 12.43 16.63 11.00
N VAL A 66 12.41 16.47 9.68
CA VAL A 66 13.12 15.42 8.96
C VAL A 66 13.90 16.02 7.79
N VAL A 67 15.14 15.59 7.61
CA VAL A 67 15.98 16.01 6.48
C VAL A 67 16.02 14.90 5.44
N ILE A 68 15.57 15.23 4.22
CA ILE A 68 15.62 14.30 3.07
C ILE A 68 16.21 14.99 1.84
N PRO A 69 16.82 14.22 0.92
CA PRO A 69 17.28 14.78 -0.34
C PRO A 69 16.12 15.35 -1.17
N GLU A 70 16.37 16.45 -1.89
CA GLU A 70 15.40 17.05 -2.82
C GLU A 70 14.76 16.00 -3.76
N ALA A 71 15.58 15.08 -4.29
CA ALA A 71 15.14 14.03 -5.20
C ALA A 71 14.12 13.04 -4.58
N ASN A 72 13.92 13.08 -3.28
CA ASN A 72 12.97 12.25 -2.53
C ASN A 72 11.72 13.02 -2.09
N VAL A 73 11.70 14.34 -2.30
CA VAL A 73 10.55 15.19 -1.92
C VAL A 73 9.44 15.08 -2.98
N TRP A 74 8.23 14.93 -2.53
CA TRP A 74 7.02 15.03 -3.35
C TRP A 74 6.19 16.23 -2.93
N VAL A 75 6.10 17.23 -3.80
CA VAL A 75 5.33 18.46 -3.56
C VAL A 75 3.85 18.21 -3.89
N HIS A 76 2.97 18.57 -2.98
CA HIS A 76 1.53 18.53 -3.18
C HIS A 76 1.03 19.87 -3.72
N HIS A 77 0.71 19.92 -5.00
CA HIS A 77 0.12 21.11 -5.66
C HIS A 77 -1.41 21.14 -5.57
N ASP A 78 -2.03 20.00 -5.26
CA ASP A 78 -3.49 19.88 -5.17
C ASP A 78 -3.95 20.14 -3.73
N SER A 79 -4.81 21.15 -3.54
CA SER A 79 -5.39 21.50 -2.23
C SER A 79 -6.35 20.42 -1.68
N LEU A 80 -6.71 19.43 -2.50
CA LEU A 80 -7.52 18.29 -2.07
C LEU A 80 -6.71 17.27 -1.24
N ILE A 81 -5.38 17.36 -1.23
CA ILE A 81 -4.53 16.52 -0.40
C ILE A 81 -4.44 17.13 0.99
N THR A 82 -5.19 16.55 1.91
CA THR A 82 -5.14 16.90 3.33
C THR A 82 -3.88 16.35 4.01
N PRO A 83 -3.51 16.83 5.20
CA PRO A 83 -2.37 16.26 5.96
C PRO A 83 -2.45 14.74 6.14
N GLU A 84 -3.64 14.22 6.45
CA GLU A 84 -3.87 12.78 6.65
C GLU A 84 -3.66 11.99 5.36
N LEU A 85 -4.15 12.51 4.22
CA LEU A 85 -3.91 11.90 2.92
C LEU A 85 -2.42 11.91 2.57
N GLY A 86 -1.76 13.04 2.76
CA GLY A 86 -0.32 13.18 2.52
C GLY A 86 0.52 12.23 3.39
N ALA A 87 0.13 12.05 4.66
CA ALA A 87 0.82 11.15 5.59
C ALA A 87 0.73 9.67 5.18
N VAL A 88 -0.28 9.28 4.40
CA VAL A 88 -0.45 7.88 3.91
C VAL A 88 -0.03 7.69 2.45
N PHE A 89 0.63 8.68 1.84
CA PHE A 89 1.09 8.56 0.43
C PHE A 89 2.03 7.37 0.23
N ASP A 90 2.94 7.13 1.16
CA ASP A 90 3.86 6.00 1.11
C ASP A 90 3.11 4.65 1.03
N PRO A 91 2.27 4.25 2.02
CA PRO A 91 1.54 2.99 1.96
C PRO A 91 0.46 2.97 0.87
N PHE A 92 -0.11 4.11 0.50
CA PHE A 92 -1.03 4.19 -0.65
C PHE A 92 -0.30 3.88 -1.96
N GLY A 93 0.92 4.37 -2.12
CA GLY A 93 1.77 4.01 -3.25
C GLY A 93 2.06 2.51 -3.35
N ASN A 94 2.21 1.81 -2.21
CA ASN A 94 2.36 0.35 -2.20
C ASN A 94 1.08 -0.33 -2.72
N ALA A 95 -0.09 0.15 -2.33
CA ALA A 95 -1.37 -0.36 -2.82
C ALA A 95 -1.52 -0.13 -4.35
N VAL A 96 -1.15 1.06 -4.83
CA VAL A 96 -1.19 1.42 -6.26
C VAL A 96 -0.22 0.57 -7.07
N HIS A 97 1.04 0.44 -6.64
CA HIS A 97 2.04 -0.40 -7.33
C HIS A 97 1.57 -1.86 -7.41
N THR A 98 1.03 -2.40 -6.33
CA THR A 98 0.52 -3.78 -6.32
C THR A 98 -0.66 -3.94 -7.27
N ALA A 99 -1.67 -3.09 -7.16
CA ALA A 99 -2.90 -3.21 -7.94
C ALA A 99 -2.68 -2.98 -9.44
N LEU A 100 -1.78 -2.07 -9.81
CA LEU A 100 -1.47 -1.78 -11.22
C LEU A 100 -0.38 -2.68 -11.81
N SER A 101 0.12 -3.66 -11.06
CA SER A 101 1.12 -4.61 -11.56
C SER A 101 0.61 -5.52 -12.67
N PHE A 102 -0.71 -5.67 -12.76
CA PHE A 102 -1.40 -6.44 -13.81
C PHE A 102 -2.65 -5.68 -14.31
N PRO A 103 -3.08 -5.89 -15.55
CA PRO A 103 -4.36 -5.36 -16.03
C PRO A 103 -5.52 -5.88 -15.18
N LEU A 104 -6.50 -5.01 -14.86
CA LEU A 104 -7.63 -5.34 -13.98
C LEU A 104 -9.00 -5.18 -14.64
N VAL A 105 -9.07 -4.61 -15.85
CA VAL A 105 -10.35 -4.35 -16.51
C VAL A 105 -11.08 -5.65 -16.79
N GLY A 106 -12.22 -5.83 -16.10
CA GLY A 106 -13.07 -7.02 -16.22
C GLY A 106 -12.61 -8.24 -15.42
N GLU A 107 -11.48 -8.15 -14.69
CA GLU A 107 -10.90 -9.26 -13.92
C GLU A 107 -11.54 -9.39 -12.54
N ASP A 108 -11.54 -10.62 -12.03
CA ASP A 108 -11.93 -10.94 -10.65
C ASP A 108 -10.70 -10.94 -9.74
N VAL A 109 -10.76 -10.13 -8.69
CA VAL A 109 -9.62 -9.86 -7.81
C VAL A 109 -9.80 -10.47 -6.43
N LEU A 110 -8.79 -11.20 -5.95
CA LEU A 110 -8.67 -11.65 -4.56
C LEU A 110 -7.58 -10.85 -3.84
N ILE A 111 -7.93 -10.20 -2.74
CA ILE A 111 -6.99 -9.51 -1.86
C ILE A 111 -6.89 -10.30 -0.55
N THR A 112 -5.69 -10.68 -0.11
CA THR A 112 -5.49 -11.29 1.21
C THR A 112 -4.87 -10.27 2.17
N GLY A 113 -5.54 -10.09 3.32
CA GLY A 113 -5.19 -9.10 4.33
C GLY A 113 -5.90 -7.76 4.14
N ALA A 114 -6.86 -7.45 5.03
CA ALA A 114 -7.55 -6.17 5.09
C ALA A 114 -6.80 -5.16 6.01
N GLY A 115 -5.47 -5.18 6.01
CA GLY A 115 -4.66 -4.12 6.60
C GLY A 115 -4.80 -2.81 5.81
N PRO A 116 -4.20 -1.71 6.29
CA PRO A 116 -4.33 -0.41 5.63
C PRO A 116 -4.04 -0.42 4.13
N ILE A 117 -3.00 -1.16 3.69
CA ILE A 117 -2.64 -1.24 2.27
C ILE A 117 -3.67 -2.06 1.48
N GLY A 118 -4.13 -3.20 2.03
CA GLY A 118 -5.16 -4.02 1.40
C GLY A 118 -6.50 -3.29 1.25
N LEU A 119 -6.89 -2.52 2.26
CA LEU A 119 -8.07 -1.66 2.22
C LEU A 119 -7.97 -0.62 1.09
N MET A 120 -6.84 0.08 0.98
CA MET A 120 -6.63 1.06 -0.09
C MET A 120 -6.62 0.38 -1.48
N ALA A 121 -6.08 -0.84 -1.58
CA ALA A 121 -6.02 -1.60 -2.83
C ALA A 121 -7.41 -1.94 -3.39
N ILE A 122 -8.46 -2.09 -2.55
CA ILE A 122 -9.85 -2.25 -3.01
C ILE A 122 -10.26 -1.08 -3.92
N SER A 123 -10.04 0.14 -3.44
CA SER A 123 -10.44 1.34 -4.17
C SER A 123 -9.62 1.54 -5.45
N VAL A 124 -8.33 1.16 -5.44
CA VAL A 124 -7.48 1.19 -6.64
C VAL A 124 -7.94 0.14 -7.65
N ALA A 125 -8.20 -1.10 -7.21
CA ALA A 125 -8.68 -2.17 -8.08
C ALA A 125 -10.03 -1.81 -8.73
N ARG A 126 -10.94 -1.23 -7.96
CA ARG A 126 -12.23 -0.75 -8.47
C ARG A 126 -12.05 0.38 -9.50
N HIS A 127 -11.17 1.35 -9.21
CA HIS A 127 -10.84 2.43 -10.14
C HIS A 127 -10.23 1.90 -11.46
N ALA A 128 -9.39 0.86 -11.37
CA ALA A 128 -8.75 0.23 -12.51
C ALA A 128 -9.65 -0.73 -13.30
N GLY A 129 -10.91 -0.91 -12.89
CA GLY A 129 -11.91 -1.65 -13.66
C GLY A 129 -12.10 -3.12 -13.27
N ALA A 130 -11.67 -3.54 -12.08
CA ALA A 130 -11.94 -4.88 -11.57
C ALA A 130 -13.45 -5.17 -11.53
N ARG A 131 -13.85 -6.37 -11.99
CA ARG A 131 -15.24 -6.82 -12.05
C ARG A 131 -15.77 -7.18 -10.67
N LYS A 132 -15.07 -8.08 -9.98
CA LYS A 132 -15.37 -8.48 -8.60
C LYS A 132 -14.12 -8.33 -7.75
N ILE A 133 -14.31 -7.93 -6.49
CA ILE A 133 -13.24 -7.78 -5.52
C ILE A 133 -13.64 -8.52 -4.25
N ALA A 134 -12.96 -9.63 -3.96
CA ALA A 134 -13.03 -10.30 -2.67
C ALA A 134 -11.80 -9.90 -1.83
N ILE A 135 -12.01 -9.68 -0.55
CA ILE A 135 -10.92 -9.46 0.41
C ILE A 135 -11.08 -10.36 1.63
N THR A 136 -9.96 -10.86 2.16
CA THR A 136 -9.95 -11.77 3.30
C THR A 136 -9.17 -11.19 4.48
N ASP A 137 -9.69 -11.40 5.69
CA ASP A 137 -8.99 -11.11 6.96
C ASP A 137 -9.61 -11.99 8.05
N VAL A 138 -9.11 -11.89 9.28
CA VAL A 138 -9.67 -12.48 10.50
C VAL A 138 -10.31 -11.42 11.42
N SER A 139 -10.17 -10.13 11.09
CA SER A 139 -10.68 -9.00 11.87
C SER A 139 -11.99 -8.49 11.28
N GLU A 140 -13.12 -8.76 11.94
CA GLU A 140 -14.43 -8.29 11.47
C GLU A 140 -14.47 -6.76 11.31
N ARG A 141 -13.82 -6.01 12.20
CA ARG A 141 -13.73 -4.54 12.06
C ARG A 141 -13.08 -4.11 10.76
N ARG A 142 -12.00 -4.79 10.33
CA ARG A 142 -11.35 -4.51 9.05
C ARG A 142 -12.18 -4.96 7.86
N LEU A 143 -12.88 -6.08 7.98
CA LEU A 143 -13.80 -6.57 6.96
C LEU A 143 -14.97 -5.61 6.77
N GLU A 144 -15.47 -5.00 7.84
CA GLU A 144 -16.50 -3.96 7.74
C GLU A 144 -16.00 -2.72 6.99
N LEU A 145 -14.78 -2.26 7.27
CA LEU A 145 -14.14 -1.18 6.49
C LEU A 145 -13.99 -1.57 5.02
N ALA A 146 -13.62 -2.81 4.74
CA ALA A 146 -13.49 -3.31 3.37
C ALA A 146 -14.81 -3.27 2.59
N ARG A 147 -15.94 -3.63 3.23
CA ARG A 147 -17.30 -3.51 2.64
C ARG A 147 -17.62 -2.05 2.31
N GLN A 148 -17.33 -1.13 3.23
CA GLN A 148 -17.54 0.31 3.04
C GLN A 148 -16.69 0.88 1.90
N MET A 149 -15.50 0.33 1.67
CA MET A 149 -14.59 0.72 0.59
C MET A 149 -14.96 0.12 -0.78
N GLY A 150 -15.96 -0.74 -0.84
CA GLY A 150 -16.49 -1.27 -2.08
C GLY A 150 -15.97 -2.65 -2.49
N ALA A 151 -15.51 -3.47 -1.55
CA ALA A 151 -15.35 -4.90 -1.77
C ALA A 151 -16.72 -5.54 -2.05
N ASP A 152 -16.81 -6.40 -3.07
CA ASP A 152 -18.03 -7.16 -3.36
C ASP A 152 -18.27 -8.24 -2.27
N LEU A 153 -17.19 -8.77 -1.70
CA LEU A 153 -17.25 -9.71 -0.60
C LEU A 153 -16.05 -9.54 0.33
N ALA A 154 -16.33 -9.43 1.62
CA ALA A 154 -15.33 -9.39 2.70
C ALA A 154 -15.49 -10.66 3.55
N VAL A 155 -14.44 -11.49 3.58
CA VAL A 155 -14.45 -12.85 4.06
C VAL A 155 -13.63 -13.00 5.34
N ASP A 156 -14.27 -13.43 6.41
CA ASP A 156 -13.55 -13.95 7.57
C ASP A 156 -13.10 -15.39 7.28
N VAL A 157 -11.80 -15.56 7.03
CA VAL A 157 -11.22 -16.88 6.69
C VAL A 157 -11.21 -17.88 7.85
N SER A 158 -11.58 -17.46 9.05
CA SER A 158 -11.82 -18.38 10.18
C SER A 158 -13.18 -19.11 10.08
N THR A 159 -14.10 -18.56 9.31
CA THR A 159 -15.49 -19.08 9.21
C THR A 159 -15.91 -19.47 7.80
N MET A 160 -15.31 -18.90 6.76
CA MET A 160 -15.63 -19.14 5.35
C MET A 160 -14.35 -19.37 4.54
N SER A 161 -14.32 -20.40 3.72
CA SER A 161 -13.20 -20.62 2.82
C SER A 161 -13.22 -19.66 1.60
N VAL A 162 -12.07 -19.43 0.99
CA VAL A 162 -11.97 -18.64 -0.26
C VAL A 162 -12.77 -19.30 -1.39
N ARG A 163 -12.88 -20.64 -1.39
CA ARG A 163 -13.67 -21.38 -2.37
C ARG A 163 -15.18 -21.14 -2.21
N ASP A 164 -15.66 -21.06 -0.96
CA ASP A 164 -17.07 -20.72 -0.71
C ASP A 164 -17.36 -19.29 -1.16
N ALA A 165 -16.40 -18.37 -0.94
CA ALA A 165 -16.48 -16.99 -1.43
C ALA A 165 -16.58 -16.91 -2.97
N GLN A 166 -15.86 -17.75 -3.71
CA GLN A 166 -16.01 -17.84 -5.17
C GLN A 166 -17.42 -18.26 -5.56
N SER A 167 -17.97 -19.25 -4.87
CA SER A 167 -19.33 -19.74 -5.12
C SER A 167 -20.36 -18.66 -4.86
N GLU A 168 -20.22 -17.91 -3.77
CA GLU A 168 -21.09 -16.77 -3.42
C GLU A 168 -21.05 -15.65 -4.47
N LEU A 169 -19.88 -15.39 -5.03
CA LEU A 169 -19.68 -14.41 -6.11
C LEU A 169 -20.11 -14.92 -7.49
N GLY A 170 -20.54 -16.19 -7.59
CA GLY A 170 -20.94 -16.82 -8.85
C GLY A 170 -19.77 -17.10 -9.80
N MET A 171 -18.57 -17.28 -9.27
CA MET A 171 -17.38 -17.61 -10.06
C MET A 171 -17.31 -19.11 -10.33
N LEU A 172 -17.00 -19.49 -11.58
CA LEU A 172 -16.87 -20.88 -11.98
C LEU A 172 -15.43 -21.39 -11.94
N GLU A 173 -14.46 -20.54 -12.23
CA GLU A 173 -13.07 -20.94 -12.55
C GLU A 173 -12.04 -20.44 -11.54
N GLY A 174 -12.35 -19.45 -10.73
CA GLY A 174 -11.45 -18.85 -9.75
C GLY A 174 -11.14 -17.38 -10.01
N PHE A 175 -10.20 -16.82 -9.26
CA PHE A 175 -9.78 -15.42 -9.39
C PHE A 175 -8.72 -15.25 -10.47
N ASP A 176 -8.79 -14.17 -11.22
CA ASP A 176 -7.85 -13.85 -12.30
C ASP A 176 -6.59 -13.14 -11.77
N VAL A 177 -6.76 -12.28 -10.76
CA VAL A 177 -5.65 -11.52 -10.15
C VAL A 177 -5.71 -11.63 -8.63
N GLY A 178 -4.56 -11.93 -8.02
CA GLY A 178 -4.39 -11.97 -6.56
C GLY A 178 -3.47 -10.86 -6.07
N PHE A 179 -3.83 -10.21 -4.95
CA PHE A 179 -2.94 -9.31 -4.20
C PHE A 179 -2.67 -9.94 -2.84
N GLU A 180 -1.48 -10.53 -2.67
CA GLU A 180 -1.06 -11.06 -1.38
C GLU A 180 -0.46 -9.92 -0.55
N MET A 181 -1.21 -9.47 0.46
CA MET A 181 -0.87 -8.32 1.29
C MET A 181 -0.85 -8.64 2.79
N SER A 182 -1.04 -9.91 3.14
CA SER A 182 -1.07 -10.35 4.54
C SER A 182 0.30 -10.78 5.08
N GLY A 183 1.18 -11.26 4.20
CA GLY A 183 2.44 -11.91 4.57
C GLY A 183 2.24 -13.23 5.33
N ARG A 184 1.04 -13.83 5.25
CA ARG A 184 0.76 -15.11 5.89
C ARG A 184 0.93 -16.26 4.91
N PRO A 185 1.80 -17.26 5.19
CA PRO A 185 2.00 -18.41 4.31
C PRO A 185 0.71 -19.11 3.91
N ALA A 186 -0.21 -19.30 4.85
CA ALA A 186 -1.49 -19.92 4.59
C ALA A 186 -2.39 -19.10 3.63
N ALA A 187 -2.28 -17.76 3.66
CA ALA A 187 -3.03 -16.90 2.76
C ALA A 187 -2.51 -16.99 1.32
N LEU A 188 -1.19 -17.03 1.14
CA LEU A 188 -0.58 -17.26 -0.18
C LEU A 188 -0.95 -18.64 -0.73
N ALA A 189 -0.86 -19.69 0.08
CA ALA A 189 -1.25 -21.04 -0.33
C ALA A 189 -2.73 -21.09 -0.75
N GLY A 190 -3.63 -20.53 0.09
CA GLY A 190 -5.05 -20.44 -0.22
C GLY A 190 -5.33 -19.60 -1.47
N MET A 191 -4.55 -18.53 -1.72
CA MET A 191 -4.66 -17.75 -2.94
C MET A 191 -4.29 -18.59 -4.17
N ILE A 192 -3.13 -19.25 -4.16
CA ILE A 192 -2.67 -20.14 -5.27
C ILE A 192 -3.72 -21.18 -5.60
N GLU A 193 -4.34 -21.80 -4.57
CA GLU A 193 -5.39 -22.81 -4.74
C GLU A 193 -6.64 -22.29 -5.46
N ASN A 194 -6.93 -21.01 -5.34
CA ASN A 194 -8.17 -20.41 -5.82
C ASN A 194 -8.00 -19.52 -7.04
N MET A 195 -6.80 -19.49 -7.64
CA MET A 195 -6.57 -18.78 -8.90
C MET A 195 -7.07 -19.57 -10.10
N ASN A 196 -7.61 -18.85 -11.07
CA ASN A 196 -7.93 -19.33 -12.40
C ASN A 196 -6.66 -19.74 -13.17
N HIS A 197 -6.80 -20.53 -14.23
CA HIS A 197 -5.70 -20.81 -15.17
C HIS A 197 -5.21 -19.50 -15.81
N GLY A 198 -3.90 -19.29 -15.85
CA GLY A 198 -3.29 -18.03 -16.28
C GLY A 198 -3.36 -16.92 -15.24
N GLY A 199 -3.82 -17.22 -14.02
CA GLY A 199 -3.92 -16.27 -12.94
C GLY A 199 -2.60 -15.61 -12.55
N ARG A 200 -2.66 -14.39 -12.02
CA ARG A 200 -1.50 -13.53 -11.74
C ARG A 200 -1.55 -13.06 -10.30
N ILE A 201 -0.46 -13.25 -9.57
CA ILE A 201 -0.37 -12.90 -8.14
C ILE A 201 0.71 -11.84 -7.93
N ALA A 202 0.34 -10.69 -7.39
CA ALA A 202 1.23 -9.66 -6.90
C ALA A 202 1.44 -9.85 -5.39
N MET A 203 2.69 -10.10 -4.98
CA MET A 203 3.05 -10.41 -3.59
C MET A 203 3.75 -9.21 -2.95
N LEU A 204 3.07 -8.53 -2.05
CA LEU A 204 3.58 -7.39 -1.27
C LEU A 204 3.84 -7.76 0.18
N GLY A 205 3.03 -8.64 0.77
CA GLY A 205 3.16 -9.05 2.16
C GLY A 205 4.51 -9.71 2.44
N LEU A 206 5.20 -9.23 3.48
CA LEU A 206 6.48 -9.83 3.90
C LEU A 206 6.21 -10.99 4.86
N PRO A 207 6.55 -12.24 4.49
CA PRO A 207 6.31 -13.37 5.36
C PRO A 207 7.27 -13.36 6.56
N SER A 208 6.76 -13.72 7.73
CA SER A 208 7.57 -13.89 8.96
C SER A 208 8.30 -15.24 9.01
N GLU A 209 7.92 -16.18 8.15
CA GLU A 209 8.44 -17.55 8.07
C GLU A 209 8.37 -18.06 6.62
N PRO A 210 9.16 -19.07 6.24
CA PRO A 210 9.06 -19.68 4.91
C PRO A 210 7.66 -20.22 4.62
N ALA A 211 7.21 -20.04 3.37
CA ALA A 211 5.93 -20.57 2.90
C ALA A 211 6.15 -21.86 2.10
N GLU A 212 5.36 -22.90 2.40
CA GLU A 212 5.18 -24.04 1.52
C GLU A 212 4.10 -23.70 0.48
N ILE A 213 4.41 -23.87 -0.79
CA ILE A 213 3.50 -23.59 -1.90
C ILE A 213 3.35 -24.79 -2.81
N ASP A 214 2.16 -25.00 -3.39
CA ASP A 214 1.96 -26.02 -4.39
C ASP A 214 2.61 -25.62 -5.73
N TRP A 215 3.83 -26.09 -5.91
CA TRP A 215 4.59 -25.90 -7.15
C TRP A 215 3.90 -26.51 -8.36
N THR A 216 3.23 -27.66 -8.19
CA THR A 216 2.51 -28.32 -9.28
C THR A 216 1.38 -27.44 -9.79
N LYS A 217 0.61 -26.83 -8.88
CA LYS A 217 -0.46 -25.91 -9.23
C LYS A 217 0.04 -24.69 -10.01
N ILE A 218 1.14 -24.10 -9.59
CA ILE A 218 1.75 -22.97 -10.31
C ILE A 218 2.05 -23.35 -11.76
N VAL A 219 2.68 -24.51 -11.98
CA VAL A 219 3.05 -24.97 -13.31
C VAL A 219 1.83 -25.35 -14.14
N THR A 220 0.93 -26.18 -13.60
CA THR A 220 -0.22 -26.72 -14.35
C THR A 220 -1.28 -25.68 -14.67
N HIS A 221 -1.39 -24.63 -13.86
CA HIS A 221 -2.30 -23.52 -14.10
C HIS A 221 -1.62 -22.31 -14.78
N MET A 222 -0.32 -22.40 -15.11
CA MET A 222 0.46 -21.31 -15.73
C MET A 222 0.37 -20.00 -14.91
N LEU A 223 0.46 -20.10 -13.59
CA LEU A 223 0.34 -18.92 -12.72
C LEU A 223 1.59 -18.04 -12.84
N THR A 224 1.38 -16.73 -12.77
CA THR A 224 2.46 -15.73 -12.67
C THR A 224 2.51 -15.18 -11.26
N LEU A 225 3.67 -15.30 -10.58
CA LEU A 225 3.93 -14.73 -9.28
C LEU A 225 4.94 -13.58 -9.41
N LYS A 226 4.58 -12.38 -8.97
CA LYS A 226 5.43 -11.18 -9.04
C LYS A 226 5.62 -10.59 -7.64
N GLY A 227 6.87 -10.51 -7.18
CA GLY A 227 7.20 -9.77 -5.97
C GLY A 227 7.06 -8.26 -6.19
N ILE A 228 6.47 -7.57 -5.23
CA ILE A 228 6.30 -6.12 -5.23
C ILE A 228 7.15 -5.54 -4.10
N TYR A 229 7.97 -4.54 -4.42
CA TYR A 229 8.80 -3.86 -3.45
C TYR A 229 8.57 -2.35 -3.51
N GLY A 230 7.96 -1.81 -2.46
CA GLY A 230 7.69 -0.38 -2.35
C GLY A 230 6.85 0.17 -3.50
N ARG A 231 7.28 1.28 -4.03
CA ARG A 231 6.65 2.08 -5.09
C ARG A 231 7.64 2.30 -6.22
N GLU A 232 7.17 2.38 -7.45
CA GLU A 232 8.03 2.83 -8.56
C GLU A 232 8.28 4.33 -8.46
N MET A 233 9.55 4.71 -8.39
CA MET A 233 9.97 6.12 -8.27
C MET A 233 10.12 6.77 -9.65
N PHE A 234 9.30 7.75 -10.05
CA PHE A 234 8.15 8.30 -9.32
C PHE A 234 6.85 8.03 -10.07
N GLU A 235 6.84 7.04 -10.94
CA GLU A 235 5.67 6.73 -11.78
C GLU A 235 4.43 6.44 -10.93
N THR A 236 4.59 5.63 -9.86
CA THR A 236 3.49 5.36 -8.91
C THR A 236 3.00 6.65 -8.23
N TRP A 237 3.90 7.59 -7.90
CA TRP A 237 3.55 8.86 -7.25
C TRP A 237 2.69 9.75 -8.16
N TYR A 238 3.00 9.81 -9.44
CA TYR A 238 2.17 10.51 -10.43
C TYR A 238 0.80 9.83 -10.59
N ALA A 239 0.77 8.51 -10.71
CA ALA A 239 -0.47 7.75 -10.88
C ALA A 239 -1.40 7.93 -9.67
N MET A 240 -0.90 7.77 -8.44
CA MET A 240 -1.72 7.92 -7.23
C MET A 240 -2.21 9.36 -7.03
N SER A 241 -1.41 10.37 -7.34
CA SER A 241 -1.83 11.78 -7.28
C SER A 241 -2.96 12.05 -8.27
N ALA A 242 -2.84 11.57 -9.51
CA ALA A 242 -3.88 11.70 -10.53
C ALA A 242 -5.18 10.99 -10.12
N MET A 243 -5.11 9.80 -9.54
CA MET A 243 -6.28 9.08 -9.02
C MET A 243 -6.97 9.84 -7.89
N LEU A 244 -6.22 10.35 -6.92
CA LEU A 244 -6.78 11.14 -5.81
C LEU A 244 -7.44 12.43 -6.29
N SER A 245 -6.87 13.12 -7.27
CA SER A 245 -7.45 14.34 -7.84
C SER A 245 -8.71 14.07 -8.64
N SER A 246 -8.72 13.01 -9.46
CA SER A 246 -9.80 12.75 -10.42
C SER A 246 -10.96 11.94 -9.84
N ASN A 247 -10.77 11.16 -8.76
CA ASN A 247 -11.79 10.28 -8.21
C ASN A 247 -12.12 10.62 -6.74
N PRO A 248 -13.21 11.36 -6.48
CA PRO A 248 -13.61 11.74 -5.11
C PRO A 248 -13.97 10.54 -4.21
N VAL A 249 -14.47 9.43 -4.78
CA VAL A 249 -14.79 8.23 -4.01
C VAL A 249 -13.51 7.55 -3.53
N LEU A 250 -12.55 7.34 -4.44
CA LEU A 250 -11.25 6.78 -4.10
C LEU A 250 -10.54 7.65 -3.04
N ARG A 251 -10.51 8.97 -3.24
CA ARG A 251 -9.90 9.91 -2.30
C ARG A 251 -10.51 9.80 -0.90
N ARG A 252 -11.85 9.78 -0.79
CA ARG A 252 -12.55 9.61 0.49
C ARG A 252 -12.22 8.26 1.14
N ASN A 253 -12.20 7.19 0.36
CA ASN A 253 -11.89 5.86 0.87
C ASN A 253 -10.45 5.78 1.40
N VAL A 254 -9.47 6.33 0.67
CA VAL A 254 -8.07 6.39 1.12
C VAL A 254 -7.95 7.21 2.41
N ALA A 255 -8.63 8.36 2.48
CA ALA A 255 -8.65 9.18 3.70
C ALA A 255 -9.23 8.42 4.91
N SER A 256 -10.28 7.60 4.71
CA SER A 256 -10.93 6.85 5.79
C SER A 256 -10.07 5.70 6.37
N VAL A 257 -8.94 5.36 5.72
CA VAL A 257 -7.96 4.42 6.29
C VAL A 257 -7.25 5.02 7.51
N VAL A 258 -7.13 6.34 7.60
CA VAL A 258 -6.64 7.01 8.80
C VAL A 258 -7.78 7.03 9.84
N THR A 259 -7.70 6.13 10.81
CA THR A 259 -8.73 5.98 11.83
C THR A 259 -8.47 6.80 13.09
N ASP A 260 -7.22 7.18 13.31
CA ASP A 260 -6.79 7.88 14.52
C ASP A 260 -5.74 8.94 14.17
N VAL A 261 -5.94 10.15 14.67
CA VAL A 261 -4.95 11.23 14.64
C VAL A 261 -4.69 11.64 16.08
N LEU A 262 -3.47 11.46 16.55
CA LEU A 262 -3.09 11.73 17.94
C LEU A 262 -1.94 12.74 18.01
N PRO A 263 -1.92 13.65 19.02
CA PRO A 263 -0.73 14.43 19.28
C PRO A 263 0.50 13.54 19.47
N ALA A 264 1.66 13.96 19.00
CA ALA A 264 2.89 13.18 19.11
C ALA A 264 3.26 12.84 20.58
N SER A 265 2.87 13.69 21.54
CA SER A 265 3.01 13.40 22.97
C SER A 265 2.26 12.14 23.44
N ARG A 266 1.26 11.67 22.69
CA ARG A 266 0.50 10.43 22.93
C ARG A 266 0.96 9.25 22.06
N TRP A 267 2.21 9.25 21.64
CA TRP A 267 2.75 8.23 20.72
C TRP A 267 2.60 6.79 21.27
N GLU A 268 2.72 6.57 22.59
CA GLU A 268 2.55 5.23 23.19
C GLU A 268 1.14 4.66 22.95
N GLU A 269 0.13 5.51 23.08
CA GLU A 269 -1.27 5.17 22.79
C GLU A 269 -1.43 4.86 21.29
N GLY A 270 -0.87 5.69 20.41
CA GLY A 270 -0.88 5.44 18.97
C GLY A 270 -0.27 4.09 18.60
N PHE A 271 0.86 3.74 19.21
CA PHE A 271 1.47 2.42 19.02
C PHE A 271 0.62 1.27 19.59
N ALA A 272 -0.07 1.50 20.72
CA ALA A 272 -0.98 0.50 21.28
C ALA A 272 -2.15 0.22 20.34
N VAL A 273 -2.79 1.27 19.79
CA VAL A 273 -3.85 1.16 18.79
C VAL A 273 -3.34 0.42 17.54
N ALA A 274 -2.19 0.81 17.00
CA ALA A 274 -1.63 0.18 15.81
C ALA A 274 -1.33 -1.32 16.05
N ARG A 275 -0.76 -1.69 17.22
CA ARG A 275 -0.47 -3.08 17.58
C ARG A 275 -1.70 -3.93 17.84
N SER A 276 -2.80 -3.35 18.30
CA SER A 276 -4.06 -4.08 18.52
C SER A 276 -4.64 -4.64 17.22
N GLY A 277 -4.23 -4.09 16.08
CA GLY A 277 -4.74 -4.47 14.77
C GLY A 277 -6.24 -4.17 14.56
N SER A 278 -6.84 -3.41 15.48
CA SER A 278 -8.29 -3.12 15.47
C SER A 278 -8.68 -1.93 14.58
N GLY A 279 -7.70 -1.14 14.11
CA GLY A 279 -7.91 0.07 13.30
C GLY A 279 -7.25 0.03 11.94
N GLY A 280 -7.31 1.17 11.24
CA GLY A 280 -6.55 1.47 10.05
C GLY A 280 -5.17 2.03 10.37
N LYS A 281 -4.84 3.19 9.81
CA LYS A 281 -3.61 3.94 10.10
C LYS A 281 -3.80 4.89 11.29
N VAL A 282 -2.77 4.96 12.12
CA VAL A 282 -2.64 5.98 13.17
C VAL A 282 -1.64 7.02 12.70
N VAL A 283 -2.02 8.28 12.72
CA VAL A 283 -1.16 9.43 12.40
C VAL A 283 -0.80 10.15 13.70
N LEU A 284 0.48 10.48 13.87
CA LEU A 284 0.97 11.32 14.96
C LEU A 284 1.14 12.75 14.47
N ASP A 285 0.45 13.68 15.11
CA ASP A 285 0.55 15.11 14.83
C ASP A 285 1.66 15.74 15.68
N TRP A 286 2.68 16.26 14.99
CA TRP A 286 3.85 16.92 15.59
C TRP A 286 3.68 18.44 15.68
N THR A 287 2.54 18.99 15.25
CA THR A 287 2.29 20.43 15.38
C THR A 287 2.04 20.80 16.83
N GLY A 288 2.82 21.73 17.36
CA GLY A 288 2.66 22.22 18.74
C GLY A 288 3.29 21.35 19.82
N VAL A 289 4.30 20.55 19.45
CA VAL A 289 5.14 19.82 20.43
C VAL A 289 6.23 20.72 20.95
#